data_da022dc510a4cbd24f9b7337eef2f918
#
_entry.id   da022dc510a4cbd24f9b7337eef2f918
#
_cell.length_a   1.000
_cell.length_b   1.000
_cell.length_c   1.000
_cell.angle_alpha   90.00
_cell.angle_beta   90.00
_cell.angle_gamma   90.00
#
_symmetry.space_group_name_H-M   'P 1'
#
loop_
_entity.id
_entity.type
_entity.pdbx_description
1 polymer ?
#
loop_
_entity_poly.entity_id
_entity_poly.type
_entity_poly.pdbx_seq_one_letter_code
_entity_poly.pdbx_strand_id
1 'polypeptide(L)'
;HAVQYACIRSYDETIMHAWESLLDINSYLETISDKNKALWVVEYKGLIQGFFQVDFKEAQLDALYVHPLFHNLGLGTALLSRAEEMARNAGLSFLKLYASLNSVPFYRLNRYESLGTAVLQLNKTVRVECELMRKYL
;
A
#
# COMPACT_ATOMS: atom_id res chain seq x y z
N HIS A 1 -5.38 16.68 -0.74
CA HIS A 1 -5.03 15.50 -1.55
C HIS A 1 -5.47 14.22 -0.85
N ALA A 2 -5.73 13.20 -1.60
CA ALA A 2 -6.18 11.93 -1.07
C ALA A 2 -5.00 10.97 -0.89
N VAL A 3 -4.88 10.42 0.30
CA VAL A 3 -3.96 9.31 0.57
C VAL A 3 -4.70 8.02 0.26
N GLN A 4 -4.11 7.17 -0.56
CA GLN A 4 -4.73 5.90 -0.96
C GLN A 4 -3.82 4.75 -0.62
N TYR A 5 -4.13 4.06 0.45
CA TYR A 5 -3.51 2.80 0.79
C TYR A 5 -4.18 1.66 0.02
N ALA A 6 -3.54 0.49 0.03
CA ALA A 6 -4.09 -0.68 -0.65
C ALA A 6 -5.54 -0.96 -0.27
N CYS A 7 -5.95 -0.61 0.95
CA CYS A 7 -7.22 -0.99 1.52
C CYS A 7 -8.27 0.11 1.65
N ILE A 8 -8.00 1.36 1.23
CA ILE A 8 -8.95 2.46 1.53
C ILE A 8 -9.44 3.23 0.31
N ARG A 9 -9.08 2.81 -0.87
CA ARG A 9 -9.27 3.58 -2.10
C ARG A 9 -10.71 4.00 -2.39
N SER A 10 -11.69 3.20 -1.97
CA SER A 10 -13.09 3.42 -2.26
C SER A 10 -13.90 3.87 -1.04
N TYR A 11 -13.25 4.21 0.07
CA TYR A 11 -13.94 4.47 1.32
C TYR A 11 -14.11 5.97 1.56
N ASP A 12 -14.98 6.29 2.55
CA ASP A 12 -15.38 7.65 2.81
C ASP A 12 -14.28 8.48 3.50
N GLU A 13 -14.62 9.75 3.72
CA GLU A 13 -13.73 10.74 4.29
C GLU A 13 -13.25 10.38 5.72
N THR A 14 -14.11 9.76 6.51
CA THR A 14 -13.76 9.32 7.86
C THR A 14 -12.62 8.30 7.84
N ILE A 15 -12.72 7.34 6.93
CA ILE A 15 -11.70 6.31 6.74
C ILE A 15 -10.42 6.95 6.19
N MET A 16 -10.55 7.88 5.24
CA MET A 16 -9.40 8.61 4.69
C MET A 16 -8.65 9.36 5.79
N HIS A 17 -9.36 10.04 6.68
CA HIS A 17 -8.74 10.72 7.82
C HIS A 17 -8.02 9.76 8.77
N ALA A 18 -8.60 8.60 9.03
CA ALA A 18 -7.96 7.59 9.87
C ALA A 18 -6.62 7.14 9.26
N TRP A 19 -6.56 6.97 7.94
CA TRP A 19 -5.32 6.64 7.25
C TRP A 19 -4.33 7.80 7.24
N GLU A 20 -4.79 9.01 7.01
CA GLU A 20 -3.93 10.20 7.02
C GLU A 20 -3.23 10.37 8.36
N SER A 21 -3.92 10.07 9.47
CA SER A 21 -3.31 10.14 10.79
C SER A 21 -2.18 9.12 10.99
N LEU A 22 -2.18 8.02 10.23
CA LEU A 22 -1.10 7.04 10.26
C LEU A 22 0.13 7.51 9.48
N LEU A 23 -0.02 8.53 8.63
CA LEU A 23 1.06 9.14 7.88
C LEU A 23 1.61 10.39 8.54
N ASP A 24 1.37 10.59 9.84
CA ASP A 24 1.97 11.70 10.55
C ASP A 24 3.50 11.54 10.61
N ILE A 25 4.17 12.60 11.03
CA ILE A 25 5.63 12.63 11.02
C ILE A 25 6.25 11.54 11.89
N ASN A 26 5.57 11.14 12.97
CA ASN A 26 6.07 10.10 13.86
C ASN A 26 6.04 8.73 13.19
N SER A 27 4.94 8.38 12.52
CA SER A 27 4.83 7.14 11.75
C SER A 27 5.87 7.09 10.63
N TYR A 28 6.10 8.20 9.97
CA TYR A 28 7.11 8.33 8.92
C TYR A 28 8.51 8.08 9.45
N LEU A 29 8.87 8.72 10.56
CA LEU A 29 10.17 8.56 11.20
C LEU A 29 10.38 7.14 11.71
N GLU A 30 9.33 6.53 12.26
CA GLU A 30 9.37 5.15 12.74
C GLU A 30 9.65 4.19 11.59
N THR A 31 9.00 4.38 10.45
CA THR A 31 9.24 3.57 9.25
C THR A 31 10.67 3.70 8.76
N ILE A 32 11.22 4.91 8.73
CA ILE A 32 12.59 5.16 8.28
C ILE A 32 13.60 4.47 9.19
N SER A 33 13.35 4.42 10.48
CA SER A 33 14.24 3.81 11.46
C SER A 33 14.12 2.28 11.54
N ASP A 34 13.03 1.69 11.01
CA ASP A 34 12.81 0.26 11.04
C ASP A 34 13.57 -0.43 9.90
N LYS A 35 14.55 -1.27 10.26
CA LYS A 35 15.38 -2.01 9.30
C LYS A 35 14.61 -3.03 8.47
N ASN A 36 13.43 -3.44 8.95
CA ASN A 36 12.60 -4.44 8.26
C ASN A 36 11.62 -3.81 7.27
N LYS A 37 11.62 -2.48 7.15
CA LYS A 37 10.68 -1.77 6.28
C LYS A 37 11.41 -0.87 5.30
N ALA A 38 10.83 -0.72 4.11
CA ALA A 38 11.28 0.22 3.11
C ALA A 38 10.12 1.11 2.68
N LEU A 39 10.38 2.41 2.66
CA LEU A 39 9.47 3.41 2.12
C LEU A 39 10.11 4.00 0.86
N TRP A 40 9.41 3.89 -0.26
CA TRP A 40 9.84 4.40 -1.56
C TRP A 40 8.88 5.49 -2.01
N VAL A 41 9.41 6.66 -2.34
CA VAL A 41 8.61 7.84 -2.68
C VAL A 41 9.03 8.34 -4.06
N VAL A 42 8.04 8.66 -4.90
CA VAL A 42 8.25 9.35 -6.17
C VAL A 42 7.75 10.78 -6.00
N GLU A 43 8.67 11.73 -6.18
CA GLU A 43 8.39 13.16 -6.03
C GLU A 43 8.75 13.89 -7.31
N TYR A 44 7.92 14.87 -7.68
CA TYR A 44 8.18 15.73 -8.82
C TYR A 44 7.72 17.15 -8.49
N LYS A 45 8.65 18.11 -8.58
CA LYS A 45 8.41 19.53 -8.27
C LYS A 45 7.77 19.75 -6.90
N GLY A 46 8.24 19.04 -5.87
CA GLY A 46 7.75 19.15 -4.52
C GLY A 46 6.42 18.42 -4.26
N LEU A 47 5.85 17.77 -5.27
CA LEU A 47 4.61 17.02 -5.13
C LEU A 47 4.92 15.52 -5.11
N ILE A 48 4.41 14.83 -4.10
CA ILE A 48 4.49 13.37 -4.04
C ILE A 48 3.51 12.79 -5.07
N GLN A 49 4.04 12.11 -6.09
CA GLN A 49 3.23 11.42 -7.09
C GLN A 49 2.73 10.08 -6.61
N GLY A 50 3.51 9.42 -5.79
CA GLY A 50 3.14 8.14 -5.24
C GLY A 50 4.22 7.61 -4.31
N PHE A 51 3.87 6.55 -3.56
CA PHE A 51 4.83 5.86 -2.70
C PHE A 51 4.35 4.44 -2.43
N PHE A 52 5.25 3.62 -1.92
CA PHE A 52 4.88 2.34 -1.34
C PHE A 52 5.72 2.08 -0.08
N GLN A 53 5.19 1.22 0.77
CA GLN A 53 5.89 0.72 1.94
C GLN A 53 5.84 -0.79 1.95
N VAL A 54 6.98 -1.44 2.11
CA VAL A 54 7.10 -2.89 2.23
C VAL A 54 7.65 -3.24 3.60
N ASP A 55 7.02 -4.21 4.22
CA ASP A 55 7.50 -4.85 5.45
C ASP A 55 8.14 -6.19 5.07
N PHE A 56 9.47 -6.24 5.12
CA PHE A 56 10.22 -7.44 4.71
C PHE A 56 10.07 -8.59 5.71
N LYS A 57 9.85 -8.27 6.98
CA LYS A 57 9.65 -9.30 8.01
C LYS A 57 8.32 -10.04 7.79
N GLU A 58 7.28 -9.31 7.43
CA GLU A 58 5.95 -9.86 7.22
C GLU A 58 5.69 -10.26 5.76
N ALA A 59 6.63 -10.00 4.87
CA ALA A 59 6.47 -10.18 3.42
C ALA A 59 5.20 -9.48 2.93
N GLN A 60 5.02 -8.23 3.33
CA GLN A 60 3.77 -7.50 3.12
C GLN A 60 3.99 -6.15 2.46
N LEU A 61 3.16 -5.84 1.49
CA LEU A 61 3.00 -4.48 0.97
C LEU A 61 2.02 -3.76 1.90
N ASP A 62 2.56 -2.89 2.76
CA ASP A 62 1.76 -2.19 3.76
C ASP A 62 0.93 -1.05 3.16
N ALA A 63 1.46 -0.40 2.14
CA ALA A 63 0.81 0.74 1.51
C ALA A 63 1.27 0.89 0.06
N LEU A 64 0.36 1.32 -0.77
CA LEU A 64 0.63 1.75 -2.15
C LEU A 64 -0.27 2.95 -2.43
N TYR A 65 0.34 4.09 -2.69
CA TYR A 65 -0.36 5.34 -2.95
C TYR A 65 0.01 5.89 -4.30
N VAL A 66 -1.00 6.34 -5.05
CA VAL A 66 -0.82 7.12 -6.27
C VAL A 66 -1.66 8.38 -6.14
N HIS A 67 -1.03 9.54 -6.32
CA HIS A 67 -1.74 10.81 -6.29
C HIS A 67 -2.84 10.81 -7.36
N PRO A 68 -4.05 11.32 -7.07
CA PRO A 68 -5.18 11.27 -8.02
C PRO A 68 -4.87 11.82 -9.42
N LEU A 69 -4.01 12.82 -9.53
CA LEU A 69 -3.61 13.39 -10.83
C LEU A 69 -2.81 12.41 -11.69
N PHE A 70 -2.28 11.36 -11.12
CA PHE A 70 -1.43 10.38 -11.81
C PHE A 70 -2.07 9.01 -11.93
N HIS A 71 -3.37 8.90 -11.63
CA HIS A 71 -4.12 7.67 -11.84
C HIS A 71 -4.21 7.36 -13.33
N ASN A 72 -4.23 6.09 -13.67
CA ASN A 72 -4.33 5.58 -15.04
C ASN A 72 -3.15 5.94 -15.95
N LEU A 73 -2.01 6.36 -15.38
CA LEU A 73 -0.79 6.63 -16.11
C LEU A 73 0.26 5.53 -15.93
N GLY A 74 -0.13 4.39 -15.36
CA GLY A 74 0.79 3.27 -15.15
C GLY A 74 1.70 3.42 -13.95
N LEU A 75 1.59 4.48 -13.17
CA LEU A 75 2.45 4.69 -12.00
C LEU A 75 2.21 3.64 -10.92
N GLY A 76 0.95 3.25 -10.68
CA GLY A 76 0.62 2.20 -9.70
C GLY A 76 1.30 0.88 -10.03
N THR A 77 1.24 0.47 -11.29
CA THR A 77 1.92 -0.75 -11.77
C THR A 77 3.43 -0.63 -11.64
N ALA A 78 3.99 0.53 -11.98
CA ALA A 78 5.43 0.76 -11.87
C ALA A 78 5.90 0.70 -10.41
N LEU A 79 5.16 1.32 -9.49
CA LEU A 79 5.45 1.26 -8.06
C LEU A 79 5.36 -0.16 -7.51
N LEU A 80 4.32 -0.89 -7.91
CA LEU A 80 4.14 -2.28 -7.48
C LEU A 80 5.28 -3.16 -7.99
N SER A 81 5.67 -3.01 -9.25
CA SER A 81 6.81 -3.75 -9.82
C SER A 81 8.10 -3.46 -9.07
N ARG A 82 8.32 -2.21 -8.66
CA ARG A 82 9.50 -1.85 -7.89
C ARG A 82 9.47 -2.47 -6.49
N ALA A 83 8.31 -2.46 -5.86
CA ALA A 83 8.14 -3.11 -4.55
C ALA A 83 8.44 -4.61 -4.63
N GLU A 84 7.95 -5.28 -5.68
CA GLU A 84 8.20 -6.70 -5.92
C GLU A 84 9.67 -6.98 -6.16
N GLU A 85 10.35 -6.13 -6.91
CA GLU A 85 11.79 -6.25 -7.15
C GLU A 85 12.58 -6.14 -5.85
N MET A 86 12.25 -5.16 -5.01
CA MET A 86 12.88 -4.99 -3.70
C MET A 86 12.63 -6.18 -2.79
N ALA A 87 11.43 -6.75 -2.83
CA ALA A 87 11.09 -7.95 -2.07
C ALA A 87 11.90 -9.15 -2.54
N ARG A 88 12.03 -9.36 -3.85
CA ARG A 88 12.89 -10.43 -4.40
C ARG A 88 14.33 -10.27 -3.97
N ASN A 89 14.86 -9.05 -4.05
CA ASN A 89 16.25 -8.77 -3.67
C ASN A 89 16.50 -9.00 -2.18
N ALA A 90 15.46 -8.88 -1.36
CA ALA A 90 15.52 -9.18 0.07
C ALA A 90 15.34 -10.67 0.39
N GLY A 91 15.15 -11.52 -0.64
CA GLY A 91 15.01 -12.96 -0.47
C GLY A 91 13.59 -13.45 -0.23
N LEU A 92 12.59 -12.61 -0.42
CA LEU A 92 11.19 -13.01 -0.22
C LEU A 92 10.70 -13.85 -1.40
N SER A 93 9.92 -14.89 -1.10
CA SER A 93 9.33 -15.77 -2.10
C SER A 93 7.91 -15.38 -2.48
N PHE A 94 7.30 -14.51 -1.71
CA PHE A 94 5.95 -13.99 -1.97
C PHE A 94 5.80 -12.60 -1.38
N LEU A 95 4.75 -11.90 -1.81
CA LEU A 95 4.32 -10.63 -1.23
C LEU A 95 2.82 -10.69 -1.04
N LYS A 96 2.36 -10.39 0.18
CA LYS A 96 0.94 -10.31 0.50
C LYS A 96 0.53 -8.86 0.71
N LEU A 97 -0.77 -8.60 0.62
CA LEU A 97 -1.33 -7.28 0.87
C LEU A 97 -2.81 -7.39 1.23
N TYR A 98 -3.31 -6.32 1.83
CA TYR A 98 -4.74 -6.16 2.11
C TYR A 98 -5.28 -5.12 1.14
N ALA A 99 -6.02 -5.56 0.13
CA ALA A 99 -6.52 -4.70 -0.92
C ALA A 99 -7.88 -4.11 -0.55
N SER A 100 -8.07 -2.81 -0.81
CA SER A 100 -9.42 -2.24 -0.78
C SER A 100 -10.29 -2.95 -1.81
N LEU A 101 -11.61 -3.01 -1.56
CA LEU A 101 -12.49 -3.77 -2.44
C LEU A 101 -12.45 -3.26 -3.88
N ASN A 102 -12.30 -1.95 -4.11
CA ASN A 102 -12.21 -1.45 -5.48
C ASN A 102 -10.80 -1.46 -6.08
N SER A 103 -9.78 -1.82 -5.32
CA SER A 103 -8.43 -2.02 -5.85
C SER A 103 -8.14 -3.48 -6.19
N VAL A 104 -9.02 -4.41 -5.82
CA VAL A 104 -8.86 -5.84 -6.13
C VAL A 104 -8.61 -6.09 -7.62
N PRO A 105 -9.38 -5.48 -8.57
CA PRO A 105 -9.11 -5.69 -9.99
C PRO A 105 -7.69 -5.29 -10.41
N PHE A 106 -7.17 -4.20 -9.86
CA PHE A 106 -5.81 -3.75 -10.13
C PHE A 106 -4.79 -4.82 -9.74
N TYR A 107 -4.93 -5.36 -8.52
CA TYR A 107 -4.00 -6.38 -8.05
C TYR A 107 -4.15 -7.70 -8.82
N ARG A 108 -5.37 -8.08 -9.19
CA ARG A 108 -5.58 -9.26 -10.03
C ARG A 108 -4.90 -9.13 -11.38
N LEU A 109 -4.99 -7.96 -12.02
CA LEU A 109 -4.27 -7.70 -13.26
C LEU A 109 -2.77 -7.82 -13.10
N ASN A 110 -2.25 -7.59 -11.91
CA ASN A 110 -0.84 -7.73 -11.59
C ASN A 110 -0.51 -9.10 -10.99
N ARG A 111 -1.40 -10.08 -11.15
CA ARG A 111 -1.24 -11.50 -10.83
C ARG A 111 -1.28 -11.83 -9.34
N TYR A 112 -1.96 -10.99 -8.56
CA TYR A 112 -2.26 -11.33 -7.17
C TYR A 112 -3.51 -12.18 -7.12
N GLU A 113 -3.49 -13.21 -6.26
CA GLU A 113 -4.65 -14.07 -6.03
C GLU A 113 -5.30 -13.71 -4.70
N SER A 114 -6.63 -13.82 -4.66
CA SER A 114 -7.39 -13.59 -3.44
C SER A 114 -7.32 -14.79 -2.51
N LEU A 115 -7.07 -14.53 -1.22
CA LEU A 115 -7.07 -15.54 -0.17
C LEU A 115 -8.27 -15.44 0.77
N GLY A 116 -9.11 -14.43 0.57
CA GLY A 116 -10.32 -14.23 1.37
C GLY A 116 -10.46 -12.83 1.92
N THR A 117 -11.59 -12.58 2.52
CA THR A 117 -11.93 -11.29 3.10
C THR A 117 -11.26 -11.14 4.46
N ALA A 118 -10.80 -9.91 4.77
CA ALA A 118 -10.22 -9.55 6.06
C ALA A 118 -10.80 -8.22 6.53
N VAL A 119 -10.67 -7.94 7.82
CA VAL A 119 -11.09 -6.66 8.41
C VAL A 119 -9.88 -6.02 9.05
N LEU A 120 -9.57 -4.79 8.64
CA LEU A 120 -8.50 -4.00 9.23
C LEU A 120 -9.07 -3.02 10.25
N GLN A 121 -8.45 -2.99 11.42
CA GLN A 121 -8.75 -2.02 12.46
C GLN A 121 -7.81 -0.82 12.26
N LEU A 122 -8.34 0.32 11.79
CA LEU A 122 -7.53 1.51 11.53
C LEU A 122 -7.31 2.33 12.80
N ASN A 123 -8.35 2.39 13.63
CA ASN A 123 -8.28 3.03 14.96
C ASN A 123 -9.38 2.44 15.82
N LYS A 124 -9.63 3.03 17.01
CA LYS A 124 -10.62 2.48 17.96
C LYS A 124 -12.04 2.39 17.41
N THR A 125 -12.39 3.22 16.42
CA THR A 125 -13.75 3.34 15.91
C THR A 125 -13.92 2.97 14.46
N VAL A 126 -12.83 2.82 13.70
CA VAL A 126 -12.88 2.61 12.26
C VAL A 126 -12.35 1.23 11.89
N ARG A 127 -13.20 0.44 11.23
CA ARG A 127 -12.86 -0.86 10.65
C ARG A 127 -13.10 -0.82 9.15
N VAL A 128 -12.24 -1.49 8.41
CA VAL A 128 -12.34 -1.55 6.95
C VAL A 128 -12.29 -3.00 6.50
N GLU A 129 -13.27 -3.38 5.69
CA GLU A 129 -13.28 -4.69 5.04
C GLU A 129 -12.38 -4.67 3.81
N CYS A 130 -11.51 -5.64 3.70
CA CYS A 130 -10.50 -5.77 2.66
C CYS A 130 -10.44 -7.18 2.14
N GLU A 131 -9.68 -7.35 1.05
CA GLU A 131 -9.35 -8.65 0.50
C GLU A 131 -7.88 -8.94 0.76
N LEU A 132 -7.58 -10.06 1.41
CA LEU A 132 -6.20 -10.52 1.55
C LEU A 132 -5.77 -11.13 0.22
N MET A 133 -4.68 -10.64 -0.34
CA MET A 133 -4.17 -11.10 -1.63
C MET A 133 -2.68 -11.41 -1.54
N ARG A 134 -2.21 -12.28 -2.42
CA ARG A 134 -0.82 -12.73 -2.43
C ARG A 134 -0.37 -13.01 -3.86
N LYS A 135 0.92 -12.77 -4.10
CA LYS A 135 1.60 -13.15 -5.33
C LYS A 135 2.92 -13.82 -4.99
N TYR A 136 3.20 -14.98 -5.61
CA TYR A 136 4.52 -15.57 -5.54
C TYR A 136 5.47 -14.82 -6.47
N LEU A 137 6.67 -14.57 -5.98
CA LEU A 137 7.66 -13.74 -6.68
C LEU A 137 8.68 -14.59 -7.46
#